data_b41f9b9ab360adf32dda222d450c2e65
#
_entry.id   b41f9b9ab360adf32dda222d450c2e65
#
_cell.length_a   1.000
_cell.length_b   1.000
_cell.length_c   1.000
_cell.angle_alpha   90.00
_cell.angle_beta   90.00
_cell.angle_gamma   90.00
#
_symmetry.space_group_name_H-M   'P 1'
#
loop_
_entity.id
_entity.type
_entity.pdbx_description
1 polymer ?
#
loop_
_entity_poly.entity_id
_entity_poly.type
_entity_poly.pdbx_seq_one_letter_code
_entity_poly.pdbx_strand_id
1 'polypeptide(L)'
;MQFTAQEQLGYELFRGKAQCNGCHRDGGPGEDPLFTDFTASNIGTPANPRLPYYVENRPDAHGYVANPAGSSFVDGGVARFLTQNQLLSQPSTVDARWLHLAPENQGRFRVPTLRNVDKRPYPSFVKAYGHNGYFKSLKSIMHFYNMRDVLPRCQPDDPGEGTTCWPAPESTDNMNTKRVGRLGLSEAEEDALVSFMQTLTDGFMSRDQH
;
A
#
# COMPACT_ATOMS: atom_id res chain seq x y z
N MET A 1 -23.65 -4.75 -15.13
CA MET A 1 -22.32 -4.75 -15.79
C MET A 1 -21.83 -6.19 -15.79
N GLN A 2 -21.33 -6.67 -16.90
CA GLN A 2 -20.80 -8.04 -17.02
C GLN A 2 -19.28 -7.93 -17.14
N PHE A 3 -18.54 -8.72 -16.37
CA PHE A 3 -17.08 -8.75 -16.45
C PHE A 3 -16.62 -9.42 -17.75
N THR A 4 -15.51 -8.95 -18.30
CA THR A 4 -14.75 -9.73 -19.30
C THR A 4 -14.16 -10.97 -18.64
N ALA A 5 -13.71 -11.94 -19.44
CA ALA A 5 -13.07 -13.16 -18.91
C ALA A 5 -11.84 -12.84 -18.02
N GLN A 6 -11.05 -11.82 -18.37
CA GLN A 6 -9.88 -11.39 -17.62
C GLN A 6 -10.27 -10.73 -16.29
N GLU A 7 -11.27 -9.86 -16.28
CA GLU A 7 -11.79 -9.21 -15.07
C GLU A 7 -12.42 -10.25 -14.13
N GLN A 8 -13.15 -11.23 -14.67
CA GLN A 8 -13.71 -12.33 -13.90
C GLN A 8 -12.63 -13.18 -13.25
N LEU A 9 -11.59 -13.55 -13.99
CA LEU A 9 -10.42 -14.26 -13.45
C LEU A 9 -9.77 -13.43 -12.34
N GLY A 10 -9.60 -12.13 -12.54
CA GLY A 10 -9.05 -11.21 -11.53
C GLY A 10 -9.87 -11.20 -10.24
N TYR A 11 -11.20 -11.18 -10.34
CA TYR A 11 -12.09 -11.26 -9.18
C TYR A 11 -11.97 -12.59 -8.44
N GLU A 12 -11.91 -13.71 -9.15
CA GLU A 12 -11.72 -15.03 -8.56
C GLU A 12 -10.37 -15.15 -7.83
N LEU A 13 -9.30 -14.62 -8.43
CA LEU A 13 -7.98 -14.55 -7.80
C LEU A 13 -8.00 -13.64 -6.56
N PHE A 14 -8.68 -12.52 -6.62
CA PHE A 14 -8.83 -11.58 -5.50
C PHE A 14 -9.45 -12.23 -4.27
N ARG A 15 -10.46 -13.08 -4.45
CA ARG A 15 -11.11 -13.84 -3.38
C ARG A 15 -10.38 -15.10 -2.99
N GLY A 16 -9.67 -15.71 -3.93
CA GLY A 16 -9.03 -17.01 -3.79
C GLY A 16 -7.53 -16.92 -3.57
N LYS A 17 -6.75 -17.28 -4.59
CA LYS A 17 -5.29 -17.47 -4.55
C LYS A 17 -4.53 -16.24 -4.03
N ALA A 18 -4.93 -15.03 -4.43
CA ALA A 18 -4.28 -13.79 -4.02
C ALA A 18 -4.68 -13.32 -2.61
N GLN A 19 -5.75 -13.87 -2.01
CA GLN A 19 -6.23 -13.58 -0.65
C GLN A 19 -6.48 -12.10 -0.34
N CYS A 20 -6.72 -11.27 -1.35
CA CYS A 20 -6.87 -9.82 -1.19
C CYS A 20 -8.11 -9.46 -0.35
N ASN A 21 -9.21 -10.21 -0.51
CA ASN A 21 -10.45 -10.01 0.24
C ASN A 21 -10.33 -10.30 1.74
N GLY A 22 -9.21 -10.87 2.17
CA GLY A 22 -8.91 -11.04 3.60
C GLY A 22 -8.72 -9.73 4.36
N CYS A 23 -8.38 -8.65 3.65
CA CYS A 23 -8.26 -7.28 4.17
C CYS A 23 -9.17 -6.32 3.39
N HIS A 24 -9.27 -6.49 2.08
CA HIS A 24 -10.10 -5.66 1.19
C HIS A 24 -11.45 -6.35 0.92
N ARG A 25 -12.30 -6.42 1.95
CA ARG A 25 -13.57 -7.16 1.88
C ARG A 25 -14.50 -6.59 0.83
N ASP A 26 -14.99 -7.45 -0.03
CA ASP A 26 -15.91 -7.14 -1.13
C ASP A 26 -17.41 -7.23 -0.72
N GLY A 27 -17.68 -7.32 0.59
CA GLY A 27 -19.02 -7.45 1.13
C GLY A 27 -19.57 -8.86 1.07
N GLY A 28 -20.71 -9.06 1.73
CA GLY A 28 -21.53 -10.26 1.69
C GLY A 28 -22.84 -10.00 0.96
N PRO A 29 -23.76 -10.99 0.90
CA PRO A 29 -25.09 -10.77 0.36
C PRO A 29 -25.84 -9.63 1.06
N GLY A 30 -26.17 -8.58 0.32
CA GLY A 30 -26.86 -7.39 0.86
C GLY A 30 -25.94 -6.34 1.50
N GLU A 31 -24.63 -6.51 1.46
CA GLU A 31 -23.64 -5.53 1.94
C GLU A 31 -23.00 -4.80 0.77
N ASP A 32 -22.82 -3.49 0.91
CA ASP A 32 -22.06 -2.70 -0.07
C ASP A 32 -20.58 -3.07 -0.02
N PRO A 33 -19.92 -3.32 -1.18
CA PRO A 33 -18.52 -3.66 -1.25
C PRO A 33 -17.65 -2.45 -0.92
N LEU A 34 -17.18 -2.34 0.31
CA LEU A 34 -16.29 -1.26 0.73
C LEU A 34 -14.83 -1.51 0.37
N PHE A 35 -14.44 -2.74 0.07
CA PHE A 35 -13.08 -3.16 -0.23
C PHE A 35 -12.06 -2.72 0.81
N THR A 36 -12.45 -2.78 2.08
CA THR A 36 -11.61 -2.55 3.26
C THR A 36 -12.27 -3.21 4.47
N ASP A 37 -11.47 -3.64 5.43
CA ASP A 37 -11.92 -4.11 6.74
C ASP A 37 -11.66 -3.08 7.85
N PHE A 38 -11.16 -1.87 7.46
CA PHE A 38 -10.77 -0.78 8.35
C PHE A 38 -9.66 -1.11 9.35
N THR A 39 -9.02 -2.27 9.24
CA THR A 39 -7.86 -2.63 10.05
C THR A 39 -6.57 -1.96 9.56
N ALA A 40 -5.45 -2.30 10.16
CA ALA A 40 -4.13 -1.84 9.76
C ALA A 40 -3.20 -3.03 9.54
N SER A 41 -2.32 -2.93 8.53
CA SER A 41 -1.35 -3.97 8.18
C SER A 41 -0.02 -3.34 7.78
N ASN A 42 1.09 -4.00 8.13
CA ASN A 42 2.40 -3.69 7.58
C ASN A 42 2.65 -4.63 6.39
N ILE A 43 2.62 -4.10 5.19
CA ILE A 43 2.90 -4.86 3.97
C ILE A 43 4.39 -4.87 3.60
N GLY A 44 5.26 -4.29 4.42
CA GLY A 44 6.71 -4.24 4.19
C GLY A 44 7.11 -3.29 3.05
N THR A 45 6.36 -2.21 2.82
CA THR A 45 6.71 -1.19 1.81
C THR A 45 8.10 -0.62 2.09
N PRO A 46 8.99 -0.52 1.07
CA PRO A 46 10.26 0.16 1.22
C PRO A 46 10.10 1.66 1.52
N ALA A 47 11.08 2.27 2.17
CA ALA A 47 11.17 3.73 2.23
C ALA A 47 11.23 4.31 0.81
N ASN A 48 10.62 5.48 0.59
CA ASN A 48 10.60 6.11 -0.72
C ASN A 48 11.63 7.26 -0.79
N PRO A 49 12.84 7.03 -1.33
CA PRO A 49 13.88 8.06 -1.40
C PRO A 49 13.52 9.22 -2.35
N ARG A 50 12.49 9.04 -3.19
CA ARG A 50 11.98 10.10 -4.08
C ARG A 50 11.02 11.06 -3.39
N LEU A 51 10.64 10.76 -2.15
CA LEU A 51 9.80 11.65 -1.35
C LEU A 51 10.70 12.63 -0.58
N PRO A 52 10.61 13.95 -0.84
CA PRO A 52 11.49 14.94 -0.20
C PRO A 52 11.55 14.82 1.32
N TYR A 53 10.43 14.49 1.95
CA TYR A 53 10.33 14.29 3.39
C TYR A 53 11.36 13.31 3.96
N TYR A 54 11.77 12.27 3.21
CA TYR A 54 12.77 11.30 3.65
C TYR A 54 14.23 11.78 3.49
N VAL A 55 14.46 12.89 2.78
CA VAL A 55 15.81 13.35 2.46
C VAL A 55 16.09 14.79 2.87
N GLU A 56 15.07 15.63 3.02
CA GLU A 56 15.19 17.05 3.33
C GLU A 56 15.35 17.29 4.83
N ASN A 57 16.58 17.19 5.30
CA ASN A 57 16.96 17.47 6.68
C ASN A 57 17.71 18.80 6.86
N ARG A 58 17.80 19.64 5.81
CA ARG A 58 18.44 20.96 5.85
C ARG A 58 17.38 22.04 6.07
N PRO A 59 17.72 23.11 6.83
CA PRO A 59 16.82 24.25 6.97
C PRO A 59 16.65 24.99 5.65
N ASP A 60 15.42 25.42 5.39
CA ASP A 60 15.09 26.35 4.31
C ASP A 60 15.55 27.81 4.64
N ALA A 61 15.22 28.78 3.76
CA ALA A 61 15.56 30.18 3.95
C ALA A 61 14.93 30.81 5.21
N HIS A 62 13.93 30.19 5.81
CA HIS A 62 13.24 30.61 7.03
C HIS A 62 13.65 29.80 8.27
N GLY A 63 14.63 28.89 8.11
CA GLY A 63 15.10 28.02 9.19
C GLY A 63 14.20 26.81 9.46
N TYR A 64 13.20 26.54 8.62
CA TYR A 64 12.33 25.38 8.74
C TYR A 64 13.01 24.13 8.16
N VAL A 65 12.93 23.03 8.90
CA VAL A 65 13.43 21.70 8.49
C VAL A 65 12.25 20.78 8.30
N ALA A 66 12.05 20.26 7.07
CA ALA A 66 10.93 19.39 6.73
C ALA A 66 10.94 18.09 7.56
N ASN A 67 12.11 17.46 7.68
CA ASN A 67 12.29 16.26 8.49
C ASN A 67 13.71 16.22 9.10
N PRO A 68 13.90 16.58 10.38
CA PRO A 68 15.20 16.56 11.02
C PRO A 68 15.89 15.19 11.00
N ALA A 69 15.14 14.10 10.96
CA ALA A 69 15.68 12.76 10.91
C ALA A 69 16.20 12.38 9.51
N GLY A 70 15.73 13.08 8.45
CA GLY A 70 16.15 12.82 7.07
C GLY A 70 16.03 11.35 6.70
N SER A 71 17.06 10.76 6.12
CA SER A 71 17.09 9.36 5.67
C SER A 71 17.07 8.33 6.80
N SER A 72 17.24 8.75 8.06
CA SER A 72 17.09 7.85 9.22
C SER A 72 15.63 7.77 9.73
N PHE A 73 14.74 8.53 9.13
CA PHE A 73 13.33 8.49 9.46
C PHE A 73 12.70 7.15 9.07
N VAL A 74 11.92 6.61 10.01
CA VAL A 74 11.08 5.43 9.80
C VAL A 74 9.65 5.79 10.15
N ASP A 75 8.73 5.61 9.20
CA ASP A 75 7.32 5.83 9.48
C ASP A 75 6.74 4.66 10.28
N GLY A 76 6.43 4.92 11.53
CA GLY A 76 5.84 3.93 12.44
C GLY A 76 4.33 3.69 12.20
N GLY A 77 3.71 4.38 11.25
CA GLY A 77 2.29 4.22 10.94
C GLY A 77 1.37 4.52 12.12
N VAL A 78 0.43 3.61 12.39
CA VAL A 78 -0.55 3.76 13.51
C VAL A 78 0.14 3.92 14.86
N ALA A 79 1.24 3.21 15.12
CA ALA A 79 1.96 3.37 16.38
C ALA A 79 2.47 4.81 16.57
N ARG A 80 2.99 5.42 15.51
CA ARG A 80 3.43 6.81 15.55
C ARG A 80 2.27 7.76 15.88
N PHE A 81 1.11 7.55 15.25
CA PHE A 81 -0.09 8.33 15.59
C PHE A 81 -0.47 8.19 17.07
N LEU A 82 -0.40 6.99 17.62
CA LEU A 82 -0.73 6.72 19.03
C LEU A 82 0.28 7.37 20.01
N THR A 83 1.55 7.50 19.62
CA THR A 83 2.64 8.00 20.48
C THR A 83 2.97 9.48 20.28
N GLN A 84 2.77 10.04 19.08
CA GLN A 84 3.14 11.43 18.76
C GLN A 84 2.46 12.48 19.64
N ASN A 85 1.27 12.19 20.11
CA ASN A 85 0.53 13.11 20.97
C ASN A 85 1.17 13.31 22.37
N GLN A 86 2.15 12.48 22.72
CA GLN A 86 2.96 12.70 23.94
C GLN A 86 4.16 13.63 23.70
N LEU A 87 4.60 13.76 22.44
CA LEU A 87 5.79 14.56 22.06
C LEU A 87 5.44 16.01 21.72
N LEU A 88 4.20 16.29 21.41
CA LEU A 88 3.73 17.63 21.10
C LEU A 88 3.25 18.28 22.41
N SER A 89 3.70 19.50 22.66
CA SER A 89 3.31 20.34 23.83
C SER A 89 1.81 20.73 23.82
N GLN A 90 1.00 20.09 23.03
CA GLN A 90 -0.44 20.26 22.92
C GLN A 90 -1.16 19.12 23.67
N PRO A 91 -2.35 19.39 24.25
CA PRO A 91 -3.16 18.32 24.83
C PRO A 91 -3.37 17.22 23.79
N SER A 92 -2.97 15.99 24.11
CA SER A 92 -3.14 14.85 23.23
C SER A 92 -4.60 14.66 22.87
N THR A 93 -4.91 14.57 21.58
CA THR A 93 -6.24 14.16 21.11
C THR A 93 -6.42 12.64 21.20
N VAL A 94 -5.34 11.90 21.42
CA VAL A 94 -5.39 10.45 21.63
C VAL A 94 -5.46 10.16 23.12
N ASP A 95 -6.47 9.45 23.52
CA ASP A 95 -6.64 8.98 24.89
C ASP A 95 -5.47 8.08 25.30
N ALA A 96 -4.85 8.36 26.43
CA ALA A 96 -3.72 7.59 26.96
C ALA A 96 -4.05 6.09 27.10
N ARG A 97 -5.33 5.72 27.19
CA ARG A 97 -5.79 4.33 27.21
C ARG A 97 -5.41 3.54 25.93
N TRP A 98 -5.13 4.22 24.80
CA TRP A 98 -4.76 3.56 23.55
C TRP A 98 -3.26 3.35 23.38
N LEU A 99 -2.43 3.93 24.24
CA LEU A 99 -0.96 3.84 24.12
C LEU A 99 -0.43 2.40 24.16
N HIS A 100 -1.08 1.52 24.91
CA HIS A 100 -0.69 0.12 24.99
C HIS A 100 -0.81 -0.63 23.66
N LEU A 101 -1.56 -0.09 22.69
CA LEU A 101 -1.69 -0.65 21.34
C LEU A 101 -0.54 -0.25 20.41
N ALA A 102 0.32 0.70 20.78
CA ALA A 102 1.38 1.19 19.90
C ALA A 102 2.37 0.09 19.48
N PRO A 103 2.90 -0.79 20.35
CA PRO A 103 3.86 -1.81 19.95
C PRO A 103 3.33 -2.79 18.89
N GLU A 104 2.09 -3.22 19.01
CA GLU A 104 1.47 -4.15 18.04
C GLU A 104 1.11 -3.48 16.73
N ASN A 105 1.04 -2.14 16.70
CA ASN A 105 0.71 -1.34 15.53
C ASN A 105 1.93 -0.66 14.88
N GLN A 106 3.14 -0.94 15.37
CA GLN A 106 4.37 -0.42 14.77
C GLN A 106 4.51 -0.89 13.32
N GLY A 107 4.73 0.07 12.40
CA GLY A 107 4.86 -0.18 10.97
C GLY A 107 3.55 -0.52 10.26
N ARG A 108 2.41 -0.53 10.94
CA ARG A 108 1.11 -0.82 10.33
C ARG A 108 0.45 0.46 9.82
N PHE A 109 -0.11 0.37 8.61
CA PHE A 109 -0.89 1.42 7.96
C PHE A 109 -2.30 0.93 7.70
N ARG A 110 -3.27 1.85 7.75
CA ARG A 110 -4.67 1.54 7.53
C ARG A 110 -4.87 0.86 6.18
N VAL A 111 -5.66 -0.22 6.14
CA VAL A 111 -6.13 -0.84 4.92
C VAL A 111 -7.09 0.11 4.21
N PRO A 112 -6.71 0.71 3.06
CA PRO A 112 -7.57 1.65 2.35
C PRO A 112 -8.69 0.92 1.61
N THR A 113 -9.77 1.63 1.29
CA THR A 113 -10.71 1.13 0.29
C THR A 113 -10.04 1.02 -1.08
N LEU A 114 -10.40 0.00 -1.87
CA LEU A 114 -9.98 -0.08 -3.26
C LEU A 114 -11.00 0.57 -4.23
N ARG A 115 -12.10 1.12 -3.73
CA ARG A 115 -13.01 1.90 -4.58
C ARG A 115 -12.26 3.08 -5.18
N ASN A 116 -12.38 3.24 -6.51
CA ASN A 116 -11.63 4.25 -7.26
C ASN A 116 -10.09 4.11 -7.21
N VAL A 117 -9.57 2.92 -6.91
CA VAL A 117 -8.13 2.69 -6.76
C VAL A 117 -7.35 3.07 -8.02
N ASP A 118 -7.92 2.89 -9.23
CA ASP A 118 -7.28 3.32 -10.49
C ASP A 118 -7.87 4.60 -11.09
N LYS A 119 -8.86 5.25 -10.45
CA LYS A 119 -9.45 6.48 -10.96
C LYS A 119 -8.39 7.58 -11.09
N ARG A 120 -8.30 8.19 -12.29
CA ARG A 120 -7.30 9.21 -12.64
C ARG A 120 -8.00 10.47 -13.14
N PRO A 121 -7.47 11.67 -12.86
CA PRO A 121 -8.03 12.90 -13.39
C PRO A 121 -7.88 13.00 -14.93
N TYR A 122 -6.84 12.35 -15.49
CA TYR A 122 -6.58 12.21 -16.92
C TYR A 122 -5.72 10.95 -17.17
N PRO A 123 -5.75 10.35 -18.38
CA PRO A 123 -5.15 9.03 -18.65
C PRO A 123 -3.65 8.91 -18.35
N SER A 124 -2.87 9.98 -18.59
CA SER A 124 -1.42 9.99 -18.35
C SER A 124 -1.01 10.31 -16.92
N PHE A 125 -1.97 10.51 -16.02
CA PHE A 125 -1.66 10.78 -14.60
C PHE A 125 -1.03 9.56 -13.95
N VAL A 126 0.17 9.74 -13.39
CA VAL A 126 0.87 8.70 -12.63
C VAL A 126 0.40 8.72 -11.19
N LYS A 127 -0.37 7.70 -10.79
CA LYS A 127 -0.79 7.54 -9.39
C LYS A 127 0.37 7.02 -8.54
N ALA A 128 0.27 7.29 -7.26
CA ALA A 128 1.16 6.77 -6.24
C ALA A 128 0.37 5.84 -5.31
N TYR A 129 0.94 4.69 -4.98
CA TYR A 129 0.35 3.66 -4.12
C TYR A 129 1.29 3.33 -2.96
N GLY A 130 0.73 2.74 -1.90
CA GLY A 130 1.40 2.59 -0.62
C GLY A 130 1.31 3.90 0.20
N HIS A 131 1.57 3.81 1.51
CA HIS A 131 1.45 4.96 2.42
C HIS A 131 2.42 6.11 2.07
N ASN A 132 3.58 5.78 1.54
CA ASN A 132 4.63 6.74 1.16
C ASN A 132 4.74 6.96 -0.37
N GLY A 133 3.79 6.44 -1.16
CA GLY A 133 3.76 6.61 -2.61
C GLY A 133 4.90 5.93 -3.36
N TYR A 134 5.48 4.89 -2.81
CA TYR A 134 6.60 4.15 -3.42
C TYR A 134 6.24 3.57 -4.79
N PHE A 135 5.08 2.91 -4.91
CA PHE A 135 4.64 2.28 -6.15
C PHE A 135 3.97 3.29 -7.08
N LYS A 136 4.22 3.19 -8.38
CA LYS A 136 3.70 4.13 -9.40
C LYS A 136 2.67 3.50 -10.33
N SER A 137 2.34 2.22 -10.14
CA SER A 137 1.28 1.52 -10.88
C SER A 137 0.65 0.42 -10.03
N LEU A 138 -0.58 0.01 -10.39
CA LEU A 138 -1.22 -1.17 -9.80
C LEU A 138 -0.40 -2.44 -10.08
N LYS A 139 0.17 -2.57 -11.27
CA LYS A 139 1.02 -3.73 -11.61
C LYS A 139 2.22 -3.83 -10.68
N SER A 140 2.89 -2.71 -10.40
CA SER A 140 4.06 -2.69 -9.50
C SER A 140 3.72 -3.14 -8.08
N ILE A 141 2.60 -2.66 -7.52
CA ILE A 141 2.20 -3.09 -6.16
C ILE A 141 1.71 -4.55 -6.15
N MET A 142 1.06 -5.04 -7.22
CA MET A 142 0.68 -6.45 -7.34
C MET A 142 1.91 -7.35 -7.43
N HIS A 143 2.90 -6.98 -8.23
CA HIS A 143 4.16 -7.70 -8.31
C HIS A 143 4.90 -7.72 -6.96
N PHE A 144 4.90 -6.62 -6.23
CA PHE A 144 5.44 -6.56 -4.88
C PHE A 144 4.71 -7.53 -3.93
N TYR A 145 3.37 -7.57 -3.95
CA TYR A 145 2.61 -8.52 -3.13
C TYR A 145 2.91 -9.96 -3.48
N ASN A 146 3.16 -10.25 -4.77
CA ASN A 146 3.49 -11.57 -5.25
C ASN A 146 4.93 -11.98 -4.91
N MET A 147 5.90 -11.07 -5.03
CA MET A 147 7.32 -11.40 -5.15
C MET A 147 8.23 -10.80 -4.06
N ARG A 148 7.72 -9.96 -3.14
CA ARG A 148 8.54 -9.29 -2.10
C ARG A 148 9.49 -10.22 -1.34
N ASP A 149 9.02 -11.42 -1.01
CA ASP A 149 9.76 -12.40 -0.20
C ASP A 149 10.32 -13.55 -1.05
N VAL A 150 10.21 -13.47 -2.38
CA VAL A 150 10.74 -14.42 -3.35
C VAL A 150 12.01 -13.88 -4.00
N LEU A 151 11.97 -12.60 -4.42
CA LEU A 151 13.10 -11.94 -5.04
C LEU A 151 14.15 -11.53 -3.99
N PRO A 152 15.42 -11.44 -4.38
CA PRO A 152 16.49 -10.97 -3.49
C PRO A 152 16.29 -9.51 -3.08
N ARG A 153 17.05 -9.06 -2.07
CA ARG A 153 17.13 -7.65 -1.70
C ARG A 153 18.00 -6.90 -2.70
N CYS A 154 17.51 -5.75 -3.17
CA CYS A 154 18.29 -4.86 -4.01
C CYS A 154 19.52 -4.32 -3.28
N GLN A 155 20.62 -4.16 -4.02
CA GLN A 155 21.71 -3.29 -3.61
C GLN A 155 21.28 -1.81 -3.80
N PRO A 156 21.96 -0.84 -3.16
CA PRO A 156 21.72 0.57 -3.45
C PRO A 156 21.82 0.86 -4.95
N ASP A 157 20.85 1.63 -5.48
CA ASP A 157 20.78 2.03 -6.91
C ASP A 157 20.71 0.85 -7.90
N ASP A 158 20.19 -0.30 -7.46
CA ASP A 158 20.06 -1.48 -8.31
C ASP A 158 19.05 -1.21 -9.46
N PRO A 159 19.45 -1.36 -10.74
CA PRO A 159 18.56 -1.12 -11.87
C PRO A 159 17.42 -2.15 -11.96
N GLY A 160 17.52 -3.26 -11.24
CA GLY A 160 16.51 -4.31 -11.16
C GLY A 160 15.43 -4.05 -10.11
N GLU A 161 15.47 -2.90 -9.41
CA GLU A 161 14.45 -2.54 -8.42
C GLU A 161 13.04 -2.65 -8.98
N GLY A 162 12.21 -3.42 -8.30
CA GLY A 162 10.81 -3.63 -8.71
C GLY A 162 10.59 -4.70 -9.78
N THR A 163 11.65 -5.36 -10.27
CA THR A 163 11.57 -6.42 -11.28
C THR A 163 12.35 -7.67 -10.90
N THR A 164 13.62 -7.55 -10.55
CA THR A 164 14.49 -8.67 -10.17
C THR A 164 14.91 -8.65 -8.71
N CYS A 165 14.64 -7.56 -8.00
CA CYS A 165 14.86 -7.42 -6.57
C CYS A 165 13.89 -6.41 -5.95
N TRP A 166 13.75 -6.44 -4.62
CA TRP A 166 13.05 -5.43 -3.85
C TRP A 166 13.95 -4.84 -2.75
N PRO A 167 13.92 -3.53 -2.51
CA PRO A 167 14.62 -2.94 -1.38
C PRO A 167 14.16 -3.51 -0.04
N ALA A 168 14.93 -3.29 1.01
CA ALA A 168 14.50 -3.66 2.35
C ALA A 168 13.21 -2.93 2.74
N PRO A 169 12.31 -3.55 3.51
CA PRO A 169 11.16 -2.88 4.11
C PRO A 169 11.61 -1.70 4.95
N GLU A 170 10.84 -0.61 4.96
CA GLU A 170 11.08 0.52 5.87
C GLU A 170 10.99 0.09 7.34
N SER A 171 10.01 -0.77 7.66
CA SER A 171 9.90 -1.41 8.98
C SER A 171 9.57 -2.89 8.81
N THR A 172 10.25 -3.74 9.56
CA THR A 172 9.96 -5.19 9.65
C THR A 172 9.02 -5.53 10.80
N ASP A 173 8.72 -4.56 11.68
CA ASP A 173 7.85 -4.77 12.84
C ASP A 173 6.44 -5.15 12.39
N ASN A 174 5.90 -6.22 12.96
CA ASN A 174 4.55 -6.70 12.66
C ASN A 174 4.27 -6.92 11.16
N MET A 175 5.30 -7.19 10.35
CA MET A 175 5.17 -7.34 8.91
C MET A 175 4.31 -8.54 8.54
N ASN A 176 3.37 -8.35 7.62
CA ASN A 176 2.50 -9.39 7.11
C ASN A 176 3.24 -10.26 6.08
N THR A 177 3.71 -11.42 6.51
CA THR A 177 4.37 -12.42 5.67
C THR A 177 3.44 -13.58 5.27
N LYS A 178 2.20 -13.60 5.81
CA LYS A 178 1.25 -14.69 5.55
C LYS A 178 0.43 -14.47 4.28
N ARG A 179 0.09 -13.21 3.98
CA ARG A 179 -0.82 -12.84 2.88
C ARG A 179 -0.18 -11.94 1.84
N VAL A 180 1.07 -11.54 2.04
CA VAL A 180 1.81 -10.65 1.14
C VAL A 180 3.25 -11.12 1.04
N GLY A 181 3.82 -11.06 -0.16
CA GLY A 181 5.24 -11.32 -0.41
C GLY A 181 5.52 -12.63 -1.14
N ARG A 182 4.57 -13.57 -1.17
CA ARG A 182 4.73 -14.88 -1.83
C ARG A 182 3.38 -15.47 -2.20
N LEU A 183 2.73 -14.92 -3.21
CA LEU A 183 1.38 -15.38 -3.62
C LEU A 183 1.43 -16.51 -4.65
N GLY A 184 2.55 -16.69 -5.36
CA GLY A 184 2.71 -17.70 -6.40
C GLY A 184 1.89 -17.42 -7.66
N LEU A 185 1.61 -16.14 -7.95
CA LEU A 185 0.87 -15.73 -9.14
C LEU A 185 1.79 -15.74 -10.35
N SER A 186 1.25 -16.13 -11.51
CA SER A 186 1.87 -15.85 -12.81
C SER A 186 1.69 -14.38 -13.19
N GLU A 187 2.45 -13.92 -14.17
CA GLU A 187 2.31 -12.56 -14.71
C GLU A 187 0.90 -12.29 -15.26
N ALA A 188 0.31 -13.25 -15.95
CA ALA A 188 -1.07 -13.17 -16.45
C ALA A 188 -2.11 -13.07 -15.31
N GLU A 189 -1.88 -13.76 -14.18
CA GLU A 189 -2.73 -13.65 -13.00
C GLU A 189 -2.60 -12.29 -12.30
N GLU A 190 -1.39 -11.71 -12.27
CA GLU A 190 -1.21 -10.33 -11.79
C GLU A 190 -1.95 -9.33 -12.69
N ASP A 191 -1.90 -9.52 -14.02
CA ASP A 191 -2.61 -8.65 -14.98
C ASP A 191 -4.12 -8.78 -14.85
N ALA A 192 -4.64 -9.98 -14.60
CA ALA A 192 -6.05 -10.20 -14.34
C ALA A 192 -6.51 -9.47 -13.06
N LEU A 193 -5.72 -9.53 -11.98
CA LEU A 193 -5.99 -8.77 -10.74
C LEU A 193 -6.02 -7.26 -11.00
N VAL A 194 -5.09 -6.74 -11.78
CA VAL A 194 -5.06 -5.31 -12.18
C VAL A 194 -6.32 -4.97 -12.96
N SER A 195 -6.71 -5.80 -13.93
CA SER A 195 -7.93 -5.60 -14.72
C SER A 195 -9.17 -5.55 -13.84
N PHE A 196 -9.30 -6.48 -12.89
CA PHE A 196 -10.40 -6.43 -11.92
C PHE A 196 -10.39 -5.15 -11.08
N MET A 197 -9.23 -4.72 -10.54
CA MET A 197 -9.15 -3.51 -9.73
C MET A 197 -9.51 -2.24 -10.51
N GLN A 198 -9.29 -2.21 -11.81
CA GLN A 198 -9.71 -1.10 -12.68
C GLN A 198 -11.23 -0.98 -12.75
N THR A 199 -11.97 -2.10 -12.67
CA THR A 199 -13.44 -2.10 -12.64
C THR A 199 -14.02 -1.40 -11.41
N LEU A 200 -13.24 -1.24 -10.34
CA LEU A 200 -13.67 -0.58 -9.10
C LEU A 200 -13.71 0.95 -9.21
N THR A 201 -13.60 1.47 -10.43
CA THR A 201 -13.64 2.91 -10.74
C THR A 201 -15.08 3.34 -11.04
N ASP A 202 -15.57 4.38 -10.38
CA ASP A 202 -16.89 4.94 -10.65
C ASP A 202 -17.01 5.37 -12.12
N GLY A 203 -18.05 4.91 -12.80
CA GLY A 203 -18.26 5.14 -14.22
C GLY A 203 -17.42 4.24 -15.14
N PHE A 204 -16.82 3.18 -14.61
CA PHE A 204 -16.14 2.18 -15.44
C PHE A 204 -17.13 1.53 -16.43
N MET A 205 -16.75 1.49 -17.70
CA MET A 205 -17.47 0.75 -18.75
C MET A 205 -16.48 -0.26 -19.35
N SER A 206 -16.88 -1.54 -19.44
CA SER A 206 -16.03 -2.56 -20.04
C SER A 206 -15.80 -2.26 -21.52
N ARG A 207 -14.60 -2.55 -22.03
CA ARG A 207 -14.22 -2.25 -23.42
C ARG A 207 -15.05 -3.01 -24.47
N ASP A 208 -15.74 -4.06 -24.06
CA ASP A 208 -16.56 -4.89 -24.95
C ASP A 208 -17.98 -4.32 -25.18
N GLN A 209 -18.28 -3.12 -24.68
CA GLN A 209 -19.57 -2.44 -24.86
C GLN A 209 -19.52 -1.27 -25.87
N HIS A 210 -18.47 -1.21 -26.72
CA HIS A 210 -18.33 -0.23 -27.81
C HIS A 210 -18.32 -0.88 -29.16
#